data_92f773f6dd630a53cb384970e17b15be
#
_entry.id   92f773f6dd630a53cb384970e17b15be
#
_cell.length_a   1.000
_cell.length_b   1.000
_cell.length_c   1.000
_cell.angle_alpha   90.00
_cell.angle_beta   90.00
_cell.angle_gamma   90.00
#
_symmetry.space_group_name_H-M   'P 1'
#
loop_
_entity.id
_entity.type
_entity.pdbx_description
1 polymer ?
#
loop_
_entity_poly.entity_id
_entity_poly.type
_entity_poly.pdbx_seq_one_letter_code
_entity_poly.pdbx_strand_id
1 'polypeptide(L)'
;TLVVQSTAGKREIPAEDFFHGLYETARTESELLVEIRIPSQKKENVSVFLELARRHGDFAIAGIAAYGSVSGNTVNDMRLVYFASEDKPTIGANAVAALNGKTWSDETRDAVTAALENDLDPMTNLHGSAAMKMHLQKVLTGRAMDAAVARAGGAA
;
A
#
# COMPACT_ATOMS: atom_id res chain seq x y z
N THR A 1 13.74 -1.95 -4.19
CA THR A 1 15.00 -1.92 -3.44
C THR A 1 15.52 -0.50 -3.34
N LEU A 2 15.96 -0.10 -2.15
CA LEU A 2 16.63 1.16 -1.87
C LEU A 2 18.14 0.87 -1.77
N VAL A 3 18.97 1.70 -2.41
CA VAL A 3 20.43 1.55 -2.34
C VAL A 3 20.99 2.71 -1.55
N VAL A 4 21.66 2.41 -0.46
CA VAL A 4 22.36 3.39 0.37
C VAL A 4 23.88 3.25 0.21
N GLN A 5 24.60 4.35 0.39
CA GLN A 5 26.04 4.42 0.21
C GLN A 5 26.68 5.21 1.35
N SER A 6 27.81 4.70 1.84
CA SER A 6 28.73 5.38 2.73
C SER A 6 30.17 5.31 2.17
N THR A 7 31.14 5.78 2.93
CA THR A 7 32.58 5.60 2.62
C THR A 7 33.02 4.13 2.62
N ALA A 8 32.29 3.25 3.32
CA ALA A 8 32.56 1.83 3.37
C ALA A 8 32.00 1.05 2.15
N GLY A 9 31.17 1.70 1.31
CA GLY A 9 30.57 1.08 0.13
C GLY A 9 29.05 1.24 0.05
N LYS A 10 28.43 0.43 -0.82
CA LYS A 10 26.99 0.39 -1.05
C LYS A 10 26.37 -0.85 -0.40
N ARG A 11 25.14 -0.71 0.09
CA ARG A 11 24.28 -1.84 0.46
C ARG A 11 22.85 -1.64 -0.06
N GLU A 12 22.15 -2.72 -0.25
CA GLU A 12 20.77 -2.77 -0.72
C GLU A 12 19.82 -3.11 0.42
N ILE A 13 18.69 -2.44 0.46
CA ILE A 13 17.67 -2.61 1.49
C ILE A 13 16.34 -2.85 0.76
N PRO A 14 15.61 -3.95 1.05
CA PRO A 14 14.25 -4.12 0.57
C PRO A 14 13.36 -2.94 1.00
N ALA A 15 12.39 -2.54 0.19
CA ALA A 15 11.54 -1.39 0.51
C ALA A 15 10.70 -1.63 1.78
N GLU A 16 10.35 -2.87 2.06
CA GLU A 16 9.59 -3.28 3.25
C GLU A 16 10.39 -3.12 4.55
N ASP A 17 11.73 -3.18 4.47
CA ASP A 17 12.64 -3.05 5.61
C ASP A 17 13.20 -1.63 5.73
N PHE A 18 12.82 -0.71 4.84
CA PHE A 18 13.44 0.61 4.81
C PHE A 18 12.79 1.63 5.76
N PHE A 19 11.46 1.63 5.89
CA PHE A 19 10.73 2.60 6.69
C PHE A 19 10.44 2.02 8.08
N HIS A 20 11.00 2.64 9.13
CA HIS A 20 10.83 2.18 10.51
C HIS A 20 9.79 3.00 11.27
N GLY A 21 9.61 4.27 10.96
CA GLY A 21 8.68 5.18 11.60
C GLY A 21 8.77 6.60 11.05
N LEU A 22 8.22 7.56 11.78
CA LEU A 22 8.22 8.96 11.39
C LEU A 22 9.66 9.51 11.37
N TYR A 23 10.15 9.89 10.18
CA TYR A 23 11.54 10.32 9.92
C TYR A 23 12.59 9.24 10.24
N GLU A 24 12.19 8.00 10.45
CA GLU A 24 13.08 6.89 10.78
C GLU A 24 13.16 5.88 9.63
N THR A 25 14.39 5.57 9.23
CA THR A 25 14.66 4.61 8.16
C THR A 25 15.82 3.67 8.54
N ALA A 26 15.97 2.58 7.80
CA ALA A 26 17.09 1.64 7.96
C ALA A 26 18.47 2.24 7.58
N ARG A 27 18.52 3.49 7.10
CA ARG A 27 19.74 4.22 6.77
C ARG A 27 20.46 4.62 8.07
N THR A 28 21.77 4.44 8.11
CA THR A 28 22.61 4.97 9.20
C THR A 28 22.95 6.45 8.97
N GLU A 29 23.46 7.13 9.99
CA GLU A 29 23.85 8.55 9.90
C GLU A 29 24.93 8.83 8.84
N SER A 30 25.80 7.85 8.56
CA SER A 30 26.89 7.95 7.58
C SER A 30 26.48 7.55 6.16
N GLU A 31 25.21 7.19 5.92
CA GLU A 31 24.72 6.73 4.64
C GLU A 31 23.83 7.76 3.94
N LEU A 32 23.92 7.80 2.63
CA LEU A 32 23.01 8.53 1.74
C LEU A 32 22.20 7.53 0.91
N LEU A 33 20.90 7.79 0.72
CA LEU A 33 20.10 7.10 -0.28
C LEU A 33 20.55 7.60 -1.65
N VAL A 34 21.12 6.71 -2.48
CA VAL A 34 21.71 7.08 -3.78
C VAL A 34 20.94 6.53 -4.97
N GLU A 35 20.10 5.50 -4.76
CA GLU A 35 19.36 4.87 -5.87
C GLU A 35 18.09 4.19 -5.34
N ILE A 36 17.02 4.24 -6.15
CA ILE A 36 15.80 3.47 -5.95
C ILE A 36 15.63 2.58 -7.18
N ARG A 37 15.60 1.26 -6.98
CA ARG A 37 15.37 0.28 -8.04
C ARG A 37 13.95 -0.22 -8.01
N ILE A 38 13.19 0.09 -9.05
CA ILE A 38 11.81 -0.34 -9.25
C ILE A 38 11.81 -1.37 -10.38
N PRO A 39 11.34 -2.61 -10.14
CA PRO A 39 11.19 -3.59 -11.21
C PRO A 39 10.24 -3.09 -12.30
N SER A 40 10.50 -3.49 -13.54
CA SER A 40 9.59 -3.20 -14.64
C SER A 40 8.22 -3.85 -14.38
N GLN A 41 7.16 -3.09 -14.67
CA GLN A 41 5.79 -3.61 -14.58
C GLN A 41 5.58 -4.66 -15.66
N LYS A 42 5.00 -5.81 -15.29
CA LYS A 42 4.54 -6.81 -16.26
C LYS A 42 3.25 -6.34 -16.92
N LYS A 43 3.04 -6.74 -18.18
CA LYS A 43 1.88 -6.29 -18.97
C LYS A 43 0.53 -6.66 -18.32
N GLU A 44 0.47 -7.81 -17.64
CA GLU A 44 -0.72 -8.32 -16.95
C GLU A 44 -0.99 -7.64 -15.61
N ASN A 45 -0.04 -6.84 -15.10
CA ASN A 45 -0.19 -6.20 -13.80
C ASN A 45 -0.95 -4.88 -13.92
N VAL A 46 -1.76 -4.63 -12.91
CA VAL A 46 -2.46 -3.37 -12.69
C VAL A 46 -1.90 -2.65 -11.47
N SER A 47 -1.92 -1.34 -11.50
CA SER A 47 -1.56 -0.50 -10.36
C SER A 47 -2.68 0.50 -10.10
N VAL A 48 -3.00 0.71 -8.82
CA VAL A 48 -3.98 1.70 -8.37
C VAL A 48 -3.37 2.47 -7.22
N PHE A 49 -3.50 3.79 -7.26
CA PHE A 49 -3.16 4.68 -6.17
C PHE A 49 -4.36 5.55 -5.87
N LEU A 50 -4.82 5.53 -4.62
CA LEU A 50 -5.91 6.38 -4.14
C LEU A 50 -5.52 7.02 -2.82
N GLU A 51 -5.86 8.28 -2.68
CA GLU A 51 -5.71 9.00 -1.42
C GLU A 51 -6.92 9.88 -1.14
N LEU A 52 -7.14 10.18 0.12
CA LEU A 52 -8.09 11.18 0.58
C LEU A 52 -7.34 12.26 1.35
N ALA A 53 -7.43 13.48 0.87
CA ALA A 53 -6.94 14.70 1.51
C ALA A 53 -8.09 15.70 1.73
N ARG A 54 -7.90 16.69 2.60
CA ARG A 54 -8.91 17.74 2.83
C ARG A 54 -9.12 18.65 1.64
N ARG A 55 -8.08 18.86 0.86
CA ARG A 55 -8.07 19.66 -0.36
C ARG A 55 -7.05 19.13 -1.34
N HIS A 56 -7.21 19.46 -2.60
CA HIS A 56 -6.28 19.03 -3.65
C HIS A 56 -4.86 19.55 -3.36
N GLY A 57 -3.88 18.64 -3.41
CA GLY A 57 -2.46 18.96 -3.16
C GLY A 57 -2.07 19.02 -1.68
N ASP A 58 -2.97 18.70 -0.75
CA ASP A 58 -2.66 18.57 0.68
C ASP A 58 -2.14 17.15 0.99
N PHE A 59 -1.53 16.98 2.17
CA PHE A 59 -1.16 15.65 2.67
C PHE A 59 -2.39 14.77 2.85
N ALA A 60 -2.25 13.49 2.51
CA ALA A 60 -3.31 12.51 2.66
C ALA A 60 -3.66 12.28 4.15
N ILE A 61 -4.95 12.06 4.42
CA ILE A 61 -5.47 11.58 5.71
C ILE A 61 -5.41 10.06 5.75
N ALA A 62 -5.67 9.43 4.61
CA ALA A 62 -5.59 8.00 4.38
C ALA A 62 -5.30 7.75 2.89
N GLY A 63 -4.56 6.70 2.59
CA GLY A 63 -4.26 6.33 1.21
C GLY A 63 -3.87 4.88 1.07
N ILE A 64 -3.99 4.38 -0.16
CA ILE A 64 -3.65 3.01 -0.55
C ILE A 64 -2.94 3.00 -1.90
N ALA A 65 -1.91 2.18 -1.99
CA ALA A 65 -1.30 1.73 -3.24
C ALA A 65 -1.54 0.22 -3.40
N ALA A 66 -2.17 -0.17 -4.51
CA ALA A 66 -2.43 -1.56 -4.86
C ALA A 66 -1.67 -1.91 -6.14
N TYR A 67 -1.00 -3.06 -6.16
CA TYR A 67 -0.25 -3.57 -7.31
C TYR A 67 -0.33 -5.08 -7.36
N GLY A 68 -0.66 -5.63 -8.53
CA GLY A 68 -0.76 -7.08 -8.74
C GLY A 68 -1.43 -7.39 -10.06
N SER A 69 -1.99 -8.58 -10.21
CA SER A 69 -2.70 -9.00 -11.42
C SER A 69 -4.13 -9.42 -11.12
N VAL A 70 -5.01 -9.21 -12.12
CA VAL A 70 -6.40 -9.67 -12.10
C VAL A 70 -6.66 -10.40 -13.41
N SER A 71 -7.15 -11.63 -13.32
CA SER A 71 -7.51 -12.46 -14.47
C SER A 71 -9.01 -12.77 -14.44
N GLY A 72 -9.75 -12.25 -15.40
CA GLY A 72 -11.21 -12.18 -15.28
C GLY A 72 -11.59 -11.32 -14.08
N ASN A 73 -12.15 -11.93 -13.05
CA ASN A 73 -12.44 -11.25 -11.77
C ASN A 73 -11.63 -11.84 -10.59
N THR A 74 -10.67 -12.73 -10.89
CA THR A 74 -9.81 -13.37 -9.87
C THR A 74 -8.55 -12.54 -9.66
N VAL A 75 -8.27 -12.23 -8.40
CA VAL A 75 -7.14 -11.40 -7.98
C VAL A 75 -5.93 -12.30 -7.68
N ASN A 76 -4.75 -11.94 -8.21
CA ASN A 76 -3.52 -12.71 -8.00
C ASN A 76 -2.35 -11.78 -7.72
N ASP A 77 -1.44 -12.23 -6.86
CA ASP A 77 -0.20 -11.53 -6.51
C ASP A 77 -0.40 -10.04 -6.12
N MET A 78 -1.61 -9.71 -5.61
CA MET A 78 -1.90 -8.35 -5.18
C MET A 78 -1.12 -8.01 -3.92
N ARG A 79 -0.53 -6.82 -3.91
CA ARG A 79 0.03 -6.16 -2.75
C ARG A 79 -0.79 -4.92 -2.44
N LEU A 80 -1.12 -4.74 -1.17
CA LEU A 80 -1.84 -3.58 -0.66
C LEU A 80 -0.94 -2.87 0.34
N VAL A 81 -0.60 -1.62 0.07
CA VAL A 81 0.22 -0.79 0.96
C VAL A 81 -0.59 0.42 1.37
N TYR A 82 -0.76 0.58 2.66
CA TYR A 82 -1.51 1.67 3.29
C TYR A 82 -0.56 2.77 3.77
N PHE A 83 -0.98 4.02 3.70
CA PHE A 83 -0.16 5.16 4.13
C PHE A 83 -1.03 6.28 4.70
N ALA A 84 -0.41 7.25 5.34
CA ALA A 84 -0.97 8.44 5.98
C ALA A 84 -1.84 8.19 7.23
N SER A 85 -2.26 6.98 7.51
CA SER A 85 -3.00 6.63 8.74
C SER A 85 -2.09 6.26 9.92
N GLU A 86 -0.85 5.84 9.62
CA GLU A 86 0.17 5.44 10.59
C GLU A 86 1.46 6.25 10.38
N ASP A 87 2.49 5.98 11.15
CA ASP A 87 3.79 6.66 11.09
C ASP A 87 4.70 6.20 9.94
N LYS A 88 4.34 5.10 9.27
CA LYS A 88 5.03 4.54 8.11
C LYS A 88 4.05 3.87 7.14
N PRO A 89 4.48 3.59 5.88
CA PRO A 89 3.71 2.74 4.98
C PRO A 89 3.62 1.30 5.53
N THR A 90 2.42 0.75 5.57
CA THR A 90 2.12 -0.57 6.15
C THR A 90 1.56 -1.51 5.10
N ILE A 91 2.09 -2.73 5.01
CA ILE A 91 1.57 -3.78 4.12
C ILE A 91 0.40 -4.46 4.81
N GLY A 92 -0.76 -4.53 4.15
CA GLY A 92 -1.92 -5.26 4.61
C GLY A 92 -1.79 -6.76 4.38
N ALA A 93 -1.01 -7.44 5.19
CA ALA A 93 -0.68 -8.85 4.98
C ALA A 93 -1.91 -9.76 5.15
N ASN A 94 -2.74 -9.53 6.16
CA ASN A 94 -3.98 -10.29 6.39
C ASN A 94 -5.03 -9.97 5.31
N ALA A 95 -5.14 -8.70 4.92
CA ALA A 95 -6.01 -8.28 3.81
C ALA A 95 -5.60 -8.94 2.49
N VAL A 96 -4.30 -8.99 2.19
CA VAL A 96 -3.74 -9.68 1.01
C VAL A 96 -3.99 -11.18 1.06
N ALA A 97 -3.85 -11.83 2.22
CA ALA A 97 -4.15 -13.25 2.39
C ALA A 97 -5.65 -13.57 2.17
N ALA A 98 -6.55 -12.66 2.57
CA ALA A 98 -7.98 -12.80 2.32
C ALA A 98 -8.36 -12.56 0.85
N LEU A 99 -7.52 -11.86 0.08
CA LEU A 99 -7.79 -11.40 -1.29
C LEU A 99 -7.24 -12.33 -2.37
N ASN A 100 -5.96 -12.72 -2.26
CA ASN A 100 -5.26 -13.44 -3.32
C ASN A 100 -5.86 -14.83 -3.60
N GLY A 101 -6.02 -15.16 -4.88
CA GLY A 101 -6.67 -16.39 -5.34
C GLY A 101 -8.20 -16.34 -5.25
N LYS A 102 -8.80 -15.22 -4.87
CA LYS A 102 -10.26 -15.06 -4.76
C LYS A 102 -10.82 -14.22 -5.89
N THR A 103 -12.09 -14.47 -6.21
CA THR A 103 -12.89 -13.59 -7.06
C THR A 103 -13.28 -12.35 -6.27
N TRP A 104 -13.08 -11.15 -6.85
CA TRP A 104 -13.53 -9.92 -6.23
C TRP A 104 -15.06 -9.85 -6.24
N SER A 105 -15.66 -9.89 -5.08
CA SER A 105 -17.10 -9.89 -4.79
C SER A 105 -17.36 -9.14 -3.49
N ASP A 106 -18.62 -8.91 -3.15
CA ASP A 106 -18.98 -8.27 -1.88
C ASP A 106 -18.50 -9.08 -0.67
N GLU A 107 -18.60 -10.41 -0.73
CA GLU A 107 -18.11 -11.30 0.32
C GLU A 107 -16.57 -11.19 0.49
N THR A 108 -15.83 -11.17 -0.63
CA THR A 108 -14.36 -10.98 -0.57
C THR A 108 -14.01 -9.59 -0.06
N ARG A 109 -14.75 -8.56 -0.47
CA ARG A 109 -14.58 -7.19 0.02
C ARG A 109 -14.75 -7.13 1.55
N ASP A 110 -15.80 -7.73 2.07
CA ASP A 110 -16.08 -7.76 3.52
C ASP A 110 -14.96 -8.48 4.28
N ALA A 111 -14.51 -9.63 3.78
CA ALA A 111 -13.40 -10.37 4.39
C ALA A 111 -12.10 -9.56 4.39
N VAL A 112 -11.74 -8.93 3.26
CA VAL A 112 -10.53 -8.09 3.12
C VAL A 112 -10.58 -6.87 4.04
N THR A 113 -11.72 -6.18 4.09
CA THR A 113 -11.86 -4.98 4.93
C THR A 113 -11.92 -5.30 6.41
N ALA A 114 -12.46 -6.46 6.80
CA ALA A 114 -12.41 -6.95 8.18
C ALA A 114 -10.98 -7.31 8.60
N ALA A 115 -10.20 -7.92 7.71
CA ALA A 115 -8.81 -8.30 7.97
C ALA A 115 -7.90 -7.09 8.27
N LEU A 116 -8.24 -5.89 7.79
CA LEU A 116 -7.48 -4.66 8.04
C LEU A 116 -7.37 -4.29 9.53
N GLU A 117 -8.29 -4.74 10.36
CA GLU A 117 -8.22 -4.51 11.81
C GLU A 117 -7.03 -5.23 12.46
N ASN A 118 -6.49 -6.25 11.78
CA ASN A 118 -5.29 -6.97 12.22
C ASN A 118 -4.00 -6.46 11.53
N ASP A 119 -4.13 -5.61 10.51
CA ASP A 119 -2.99 -5.10 9.74
C ASP A 119 -2.61 -3.67 10.14
N LEU A 120 -3.59 -2.85 10.52
CA LEU A 120 -3.43 -1.42 10.69
C LEU A 120 -3.77 -0.97 12.12
N ASP A 121 -2.95 -0.06 12.64
CA ASP A 121 -3.20 0.66 13.92
C ASP A 121 -3.16 2.19 13.68
N PRO A 122 -4.22 2.76 13.10
CA PRO A 122 -4.24 4.18 12.74
C PRO A 122 -4.14 5.09 13.96
N MET A 123 -3.32 6.13 13.84
CA MET A 123 -3.13 7.12 14.91
C MET A 123 -4.16 8.25 14.83
N THR A 124 -4.69 8.64 15.99
CA THR A 124 -5.47 9.87 16.13
C THR A 124 -4.55 11.10 16.05
N ASN A 125 -4.89 12.09 15.24
CA ASN A 125 -4.16 13.35 15.11
C ASN A 125 -5.10 14.49 14.70
N LEU A 126 -4.55 15.67 14.36
CA LEU A 126 -5.32 16.85 13.92
C LEU A 126 -6.18 16.63 12.67
N HIS A 127 -5.94 15.57 11.91
CA HIS A 127 -6.65 15.27 10.67
C HIS A 127 -7.81 14.28 10.86
N GLY A 128 -7.86 13.61 12.00
CA GLY A 128 -8.96 12.70 12.32
C GLY A 128 -8.64 11.67 13.41
N SER A 129 -9.67 10.99 13.87
CA SER A 129 -9.56 9.89 14.84
C SER A 129 -9.05 8.61 14.16
N ALA A 130 -8.47 7.71 14.96
CA ALA A 130 -8.07 6.36 14.52
C ALA A 130 -9.24 5.61 13.86
N ALA A 131 -10.43 5.65 14.48
CA ALA A 131 -11.63 5.00 13.96
C ALA A 131 -12.06 5.57 12.59
N MET A 132 -11.99 6.90 12.40
CA MET A 132 -12.27 7.54 11.11
C MET A 132 -11.26 7.08 10.06
N LYS A 133 -9.97 7.08 10.37
CA LYS A 133 -8.93 6.66 9.43
C LYS A 133 -9.05 5.19 9.05
N MET A 134 -9.33 4.30 10.01
CA MET A 134 -9.63 2.89 9.73
C MET A 134 -10.82 2.75 8.77
N HIS A 135 -11.90 3.47 9.02
CA HIS A 135 -13.06 3.48 8.11
C HIS A 135 -12.67 3.94 6.70
N LEU A 136 -11.88 5.01 6.58
CA LEU A 136 -11.40 5.52 5.29
C LEU A 136 -10.51 4.49 4.57
N GLN A 137 -9.61 3.80 5.27
CA GLN A 137 -8.78 2.75 4.67
C GLN A 137 -9.64 1.59 4.14
N LYS A 138 -10.68 1.17 4.87
CA LYS A 138 -11.63 0.15 4.40
C LYS A 138 -12.35 0.60 3.12
N VAL A 139 -12.85 1.84 3.07
CA VAL A 139 -13.51 2.39 1.88
C VAL A 139 -12.54 2.50 0.71
N LEU A 140 -11.32 2.99 0.93
CA LEU A 140 -10.30 3.12 -0.13
C LEU A 140 -9.87 1.75 -0.66
N THR A 141 -9.80 0.73 0.20
CA THR A 141 -9.50 -0.65 -0.23
C THR A 141 -10.54 -1.16 -1.22
N GLY A 142 -11.83 -1.03 -0.89
CA GLY A 142 -12.91 -1.42 -1.81
C GLY A 142 -12.79 -0.69 -3.15
N ARG A 143 -12.65 0.63 -3.13
CA ARG A 143 -12.51 1.44 -4.36
C ARG A 143 -11.27 1.10 -5.18
N ALA A 144 -10.14 0.82 -4.50
CA ALA A 144 -8.90 0.46 -5.18
C ALA A 144 -9.05 -0.89 -5.91
N MET A 145 -9.70 -1.85 -5.28
CA MET A 145 -9.93 -3.15 -5.90
C MET A 145 -10.96 -3.10 -7.02
N ASP A 146 -12.05 -2.32 -6.89
CA ASP A 146 -12.98 -2.05 -7.98
C ASP A 146 -12.25 -1.45 -9.20
N ALA A 147 -11.38 -0.48 -8.96
CA ALA A 147 -10.58 0.13 -10.01
C ALA A 147 -9.55 -0.84 -10.62
N ALA A 148 -8.95 -1.73 -9.83
CA ALA A 148 -8.01 -2.73 -10.32
C ALA A 148 -8.70 -3.74 -11.26
N VAL A 149 -9.86 -4.25 -10.86
CA VAL A 149 -10.68 -5.15 -11.68
C VAL A 149 -11.13 -4.47 -12.97
N ALA A 150 -11.62 -3.23 -12.89
CA ALA A 150 -12.04 -2.48 -14.06
C ALA A 150 -10.90 -2.24 -15.06
N ARG A 151 -9.69 -1.92 -14.57
CA ARG A 151 -8.49 -1.74 -15.42
C ARG A 151 -8.06 -3.03 -16.10
N ALA A 152 -8.11 -4.15 -15.40
CA ALA A 152 -7.78 -5.46 -15.97
C ALA A 152 -8.77 -5.88 -17.06
N GLY A 153 -10.07 -5.60 -16.88
CA GLY A 153 -11.13 -5.89 -17.87
C GLY A 153 -11.13 -4.96 -19.08
N GLY A 154 -10.57 -3.75 -18.95
CA GLY A 154 -10.48 -2.77 -20.05
C GLY A 154 -9.20 -2.86 -20.89
N ALA A 155 -8.29 -3.79 -20.57
CA ALA A 155 -7.02 -4.00 -21.27
C ALA A 155 -7.10 -5.07 -22.38
N ALA A 156 -8.33 -5.40 -22.88
CA ALA A 156 -8.58 -6.34 -23.98
C ALA A 156 -8.67 -5.62 -25.32
#